data_ef6f9edb99a61f9e246d653ea3d29ecf
#
_entry.id   ef6f9edb99a61f9e246d653ea3d29ecf
#
_cell.length_a   1.000
_cell.length_b   1.000
_cell.length_c   1.000
_cell.angle_alpha   90.00
_cell.angle_beta   90.00
_cell.angle_gamma   90.00
#
_symmetry.space_group_name_H-M   'P 1'
#
loop_
_entity.id
_entity.type
_entity.pdbx_description
1 polymer ?
#
loop_
_entity_poly.entity_id
_entity_poly.type
_entity_poly.pdbx_seq_one_letter_code
_entity_poly.pdbx_strand_id
1 'polypeptide(L)'
;MKACGKEFEPCNEIYVLDAGDYGRIGLAICADFYDIERFALYKGRIQHLFILAYNKDVKSFLFLAEAISRLVYCNVIICNTGHYGGSICFSLKEKDWQRYIYRHEGANLFTSQIVELPVKSFKESQKVKEGKGYKAAPPEYELYDDGEDKDSKD
;
A
#
# COMPACT_ATOMS: atom_id res chain seq x y z
N MET A 1 -14.84 16.90 4.76
CA MET A 1 -15.39 16.53 3.43
C MET A 1 -16.85 16.15 3.60
N LYS A 2 -17.79 16.82 2.92
CA LYS A 2 -19.22 16.48 3.02
C LYS A 2 -19.61 15.68 1.77
N ALA A 3 -19.93 14.42 1.95
CA ALA A 3 -20.57 13.64 0.91
C ALA A 3 -21.99 13.28 1.38
N CYS A 4 -22.98 13.53 0.55
CA CYS A 4 -24.38 13.24 0.83
C CYS A 4 -24.95 13.87 2.11
N GLY A 5 -24.46 15.06 2.52
CA GLY A 5 -24.97 15.78 3.68
C GLY A 5 -24.63 15.19 5.06
N LYS A 6 -23.86 14.09 5.10
CA LYS A 6 -23.36 13.52 6.36
C LYS A 6 -21.94 14.02 6.62
N GLU A 7 -21.65 14.36 7.87
CA GLU A 7 -20.28 14.61 8.34
C GLU A 7 -19.60 13.27 8.56
N PHE A 8 -18.34 13.15 8.10
CA PHE A 8 -17.51 12.00 8.44
C PHE A 8 -16.91 12.25 9.81
N GLU A 9 -17.11 11.33 10.72
CA GLU A 9 -16.39 11.34 11.99
C GLU A 9 -14.93 10.89 11.75
N PRO A 10 -13.94 11.65 12.22
CA PRO A 10 -12.56 11.21 12.14
C PRO A 10 -12.36 9.94 12.97
N CYS A 11 -11.71 8.96 12.39
CA CYS A 11 -11.35 7.72 13.07
C CYS A 11 -9.87 7.75 13.43
N ASN A 12 -9.54 7.45 14.66
CA ASN A 12 -8.16 7.38 15.17
C ASN A 12 -7.57 5.95 15.06
N GLU A 13 -8.27 5.04 14.40
CA GLU A 13 -7.87 3.66 14.22
C GLU A 13 -7.33 3.41 12.81
N ILE A 14 -6.43 2.45 12.70
CA ILE A 14 -6.03 1.88 11.41
C ILE A 14 -6.64 0.50 11.28
N TYR A 15 -7.00 0.13 10.07
CA TYR A 15 -7.54 -1.19 9.78
C TYR A 15 -6.55 -1.99 8.97
N VAL A 16 -6.27 -3.20 9.42
CA VAL A 16 -5.52 -4.20 8.67
C VAL A 16 -6.47 -5.34 8.33
N LEU A 17 -6.70 -5.54 7.05
CA LEU A 17 -7.49 -6.64 6.54
C LEU A 17 -6.56 -7.83 6.27
N ASP A 18 -6.77 -8.94 6.96
CA ASP A 18 -6.10 -10.18 6.62
C ASP A 18 -6.84 -10.86 5.46
N ALA A 19 -6.17 -10.95 4.32
CA ALA A 19 -6.67 -11.61 3.11
C ALA A 19 -6.02 -12.99 2.89
N GLY A 20 -5.52 -13.63 3.94
CA GLY A 20 -4.91 -14.95 3.90
C GLY A 20 -3.72 -15.04 2.95
N ASP A 21 -3.82 -15.90 1.93
CA ASP A 21 -2.77 -16.08 0.93
C ASP A 21 -2.46 -14.80 0.13
N TYR A 22 -3.40 -13.88 0.03
CA TYR A 22 -3.23 -12.59 -0.65
C TYR A 22 -2.51 -11.55 0.20
N GLY A 23 -2.23 -11.85 1.47
CA GLY A 23 -1.50 -10.97 2.38
C GLY A 23 -2.40 -10.02 3.17
N ARG A 24 -1.77 -9.24 4.04
CA ARG A 24 -2.43 -8.23 4.85
C ARG A 24 -2.49 -6.90 4.10
N ILE A 25 -3.63 -6.26 4.18
CA ILE A 25 -3.96 -5.07 3.41
C ILE A 25 -4.25 -3.91 4.35
N GLY A 26 -3.57 -2.80 4.16
CA GLY A 26 -3.91 -1.50 4.75
C GLY A 26 -4.71 -0.65 3.76
N LEU A 27 -5.55 0.24 4.28
CA LEU A 27 -6.40 1.12 3.50
C LEU A 27 -6.17 2.58 3.89
N ALA A 28 -6.16 3.46 2.89
CA ALA A 28 -6.16 4.90 3.08
C ALA A 28 -7.06 5.59 2.05
N ILE A 29 -7.62 6.74 2.41
CA ILE A 29 -8.52 7.48 1.54
C ILE A 29 -7.93 8.86 1.25
N CYS A 30 -7.55 9.08 -0.01
CA CYS A 30 -7.17 10.37 -0.59
C CYS A 30 -6.18 11.16 0.31
N ALA A 31 -6.66 12.17 1.04
CA ALA A 31 -5.85 13.04 1.89
C ALA A 31 -5.14 12.32 3.04
N ASP A 32 -5.62 11.16 3.46
CA ASP A 32 -4.92 10.33 4.47
C ASP A 32 -3.52 9.95 4.01
N PHE A 33 -3.27 9.98 2.69
CA PHE A 33 -1.96 9.65 2.14
C PHE A 33 -0.86 10.65 2.50
N TYR A 34 -1.21 11.81 3.02
CA TYR A 34 -0.25 12.81 3.54
C TYR A 34 0.04 12.65 5.04
N ASP A 35 -0.68 11.75 5.73
CA ASP A 35 -0.49 11.49 7.16
C ASP A 35 0.60 10.43 7.39
N ILE A 36 1.85 10.89 7.54
CA ILE A 36 3.00 10.01 7.72
C ILE A 36 2.96 9.21 9.03
N GLU A 37 2.35 9.76 10.08
CA GLU A 37 2.26 9.09 11.38
C GLU A 37 1.37 7.85 11.28
N ARG A 38 0.27 7.96 10.55
CA ARG A 38 -0.63 6.83 10.24
C ARG A 38 0.11 5.70 9.53
N PHE A 39 0.97 6.03 8.56
CA PHE A 39 1.71 5.01 7.82
C PHE A 39 2.79 4.34 8.64
N ALA A 40 3.36 5.01 9.63
CA ALA A 40 4.30 4.38 10.56
C ALA A 40 3.65 3.21 11.31
N LEU A 41 2.34 3.30 11.60
CA LEU A 41 1.59 2.22 12.24
C LEU A 41 1.41 0.98 11.35
N TYR A 42 1.51 1.10 10.03
CA TYR A 42 1.45 -0.02 9.11
C TYR A 42 2.78 -0.76 8.92
N LYS A 43 3.90 -0.17 9.34
CA LYS A 43 5.25 -0.76 9.19
C LYS A 43 5.29 -2.16 9.81
N GLY A 44 5.68 -3.15 9.02
CA GLY A 44 5.74 -4.55 9.43
C GLY A 44 4.40 -5.28 9.54
N ARG A 45 3.27 -4.60 9.36
CA ARG A 45 1.93 -5.17 9.55
C ARG A 45 1.23 -5.55 8.26
N ILE A 46 1.61 -4.95 7.14
CA ILE A 46 0.93 -5.13 5.84
C ILE A 46 1.88 -5.53 4.72
N GLN A 47 1.34 -6.20 3.70
CA GLN A 47 2.00 -6.45 2.43
C GLN A 47 1.58 -5.44 1.38
N HIS A 48 0.34 -4.95 1.46
CA HIS A 48 -0.25 -4.07 0.44
C HIS A 48 -0.92 -2.88 1.11
N LEU A 49 -0.70 -1.69 0.59
CA LEU A 49 -1.40 -0.47 0.96
C LEU A 49 -2.24 -0.02 -0.24
N PHE A 50 -3.57 0.00 -0.07
CA PHE A 50 -4.50 0.51 -1.07
C PHE A 50 -4.92 1.93 -0.73
N ILE A 51 -4.87 2.80 -1.72
CA ILE A 51 -5.24 4.21 -1.59
C ILE A 51 -6.31 4.53 -2.62
N LEU A 52 -7.50 4.83 -2.11
CA LEU A 52 -8.63 5.27 -2.92
C LEU A 52 -8.60 6.81 -3.01
N ALA A 53 -8.44 7.36 -4.21
CA ALA A 53 -8.15 8.76 -4.36
C ALA A 53 -9.05 9.48 -5.39
N TYR A 54 -9.32 10.74 -5.10
CA TYR A 54 -9.81 11.73 -6.03
C TYR A 54 -8.85 12.92 -6.01
N ASN A 55 -7.67 12.73 -6.61
CA ASN A 55 -6.55 13.67 -6.47
C ASN A 55 -6.10 14.21 -7.82
N LYS A 56 -5.97 15.55 -7.88
CA LYS A 56 -5.45 16.29 -9.03
C LYS A 56 -3.93 16.31 -9.07
N ASP A 57 -3.29 16.29 -7.89
CA ASP A 57 -1.83 16.33 -7.75
C ASP A 57 -1.24 14.93 -7.86
N VAL A 58 -1.38 14.35 -9.04
CA VAL A 58 -0.91 13.01 -9.38
C VAL A 58 0.58 12.85 -9.10
N LYS A 59 1.38 13.89 -9.40
CA LYS A 59 2.83 13.81 -9.25
C LYS A 59 3.27 13.65 -7.81
N SER A 60 2.67 14.40 -6.88
CA SER A 60 2.94 14.26 -5.46
C SER A 60 2.57 12.88 -4.95
N PHE A 61 1.45 12.31 -5.42
CA PHE A 61 1.05 10.95 -5.04
C PHE A 61 2.02 9.89 -5.54
N LEU A 62 2.58 10.04 -6.73
CA LEU A 62 3.61 9.13 -7.24
C LEU A 62 4.88 9.15 -6.38
N PHE A 63 5.34 10.34 -5.98
CA PHE A 63 6.49 10.47 -5.08
C PHE A 63 6.22 9.88 -3.70
N LEU A 64 5.04 10.16 -3.14
CA LEU A 64 4.63 9.58 -1.85
C LEU A 64 4.54 8.07 -1.93
N ALA A 65 4.00 7.50 -3.01
CA ALA A 65 3.92 6.05 -3.18
C ALA A 65 5.30 5.39 -3.12
N GLU A 66 6.27 5.95 -3.81
CA GLU A 66 7.65 5.44 -3.78
C GLU A 66 8.27 5.59 -2.38
N ALA A 67 8.10 6.74 -1.73
CA ALA A 67 8.62 6.99 -0.38
C ALA A 67 7.96 6.05 0.65
N ILE A 68 6.65 5.99 0.69
CA ILE A 68 5.89 5.16 1.64
C ILE A 68 6.17 3.68 1.43
N SER A 69 6.25 3.22 0.18
CA SER A 69 6.60 1.83 -0.08
C SER A 69 7.95 1.45 0.52
N ARG A 70 8.94 2.36 0.52
CA ARG A 70 10.26 2.16 1.14
C ARG A 70 10.21 2.20 2.66
N LEU A 71 9.48 3.18 3.24
CA LEU A 71 9.45 3.42 4.68
C LEU A 71 8.62 2.36 5.42
N VAL A 72 7.47 2.00 4.87
CA VAL A 72 6.57 0.98 5.42
C VAL A 72 6.97 -0.43 4.99
N TYR A 73 7.69 -0.54 3.90
CA TYR A 73 8.10 -1.78 3.24
C TYR A 73 6.89 -2.61 2.78
N CYS A 74 6.08 -2.01 1.92
CA CYS A 74 4.88 -2.62 1.34
C CYS A 74 4.71 -2.27 -0.14
N ASN A 75 3.88 -3.03 -0.86
CA ASN A 75 3.41 -2.61 -2.17
C ASN A 75 2.37 -1.51 -2.01
N VAL A 76 2.40 -0.50 -2.88
CA VAL A 76 1.45 0.61 -2.85
C VAL A 76 0.59 0.58 -4.11
N ILE A 77 -0.71 0.55 -3.93
CA ILE A 77 -1.70 0.55 -5.00
C ILE A 77 -2.57 1.80 -4.86
N ILE A 78 -2.46 2.72 -5.82
CA ILE A 78 -3.30 3.92 -5.89
C ILE A 78 -4.37 3.71 -6.95
N CYS A 79 -5.62 3.80 -6.53
CA CYS A 79 -6.79 3.85 -7.40
C CYS A 79 -7.29 5.30 -7.44
N ASN A 80 -6.78 6.08 -8.38
CA ASN A 80 -7.23 7.45 -8.60
C ASN A 80 -8.38 7.49 -9.62
N THR A 81 -9.16 8.56 -9.59
CA THR A 81 -10.21 8.75 -10.59
C THR A 81 -9.63 8.85 -12.01
N GLY A 82 -10.32 8.27 -12.98
CA GLY A 82 -9.95 8.38 -14.40
C GLY A 82 -9.95 9.80 -14.95
N HIS A 83 -10.59 10.76 -14.26
CA HIS A 83 -10.54 12.17 -14.65
C HIS A 83 -9.13 12.75 -14.59
N TYR A 84 -8.33 12.33 -13.64
CA TYR A 84 -6.97 12.86 -13.42
C TYR A 84 -5.87 11.86 -13.80
N GLY A 85 -6.20 10.58 -13.92
CA GLY A 85 -5.19 9.53 -14.09
C GLY A 85 -4.34 9.31 -12.83
N GLY A 86 -3.16 8.74 -12.99
CA GLY A 86 -2.22 8.55 -11.89
C GLY A 86 -2.54 7.32 -11.01
N SER A 87 -3.36 6.40 -11.48
CA SER A 87 -3.49 5.09 -10.83
C SER A 87 -2.23 4.28 -11.05
N ILE A 88 -1.72 3.66 -9.99
CA ILE A 88 -0.49 2.86 -10.04
C ILE A 88 -0.60 1.58 -9.22
N CYS A 89 0.22 0.61 -9.58
CA CYS A 89 0.61 -0.49 -8.74
C CYS A 89 2.13 -0.50 -8.63
N PHE A 90 2.66 -0.18 -7.45
CA PHE A 90 4.08 -0.04 -7.18
C PHE A 90 4.56 -1.13 -6.23
N SER A 91 5.68 -1.76 -6.58
CA SER A 91 6.33 -2.78 -5.76
C SER A 91 7.81 -2.46 -5.57
N LEU A 92 8.37 -2.84 -4.42
CA LEU A 92 9.77 -2.59 -4.06
C LEU A 92 10.78 -3.50 -4.76
N LYS A 93 10.58 -3.78 -6.06
CA LYS A 93 11.58 -4.55 -6.82
C LYS A 93 12.94 -3.86 -6.79
N GLU A 94 14.00 -4.66 -6.78
CA GLU A 94 15.38 -4.16 -6.78
C GLU A 94 15.65 -3.29 -8.01
N LYS A 95 15.27 -3.81 -9.17
CA LYS A 95 15.44 -3.12 -10.44
C LYS A 95 14.32 -2.09 -10.64
N ASP A 96 14.68 -0.86 -10.93
CA ASP A 96 13.77 0.29 -11.02
C ASP A 96 12.65 0.10 -12.06
N TRP A 97 12.96 -0.45 -13.25
CA TRP A 97 11.96 -0.71 -14.29
C TRP A 97 10.92 -1.79 -13.92
N GLN A 98 11.14 -2.55 -12.86
CA GLN A 98 10.21 -3.57 -12.38
C GLN A 98 9.29 -3.04 -11.26
N ARG A 99 9.52 -1.81 -10.76
CA ARG A 99 8.78 -1.28 -9.61
C ARG A 99 7.37 -0.87 -9.96
N TYR A 100 7.16 -0.27 -11.12
CA TYR A 100 5.82 0.03 -11.62
C TYR A 100 5.25 -1.18 -12.33
N ILE A 101 4.46 -1.99 -11.62
CA ILE A 101 3.74 -3.14 -12.20
C ILE A 101 2.63 -2.63 -13.12
N TYR A 102 2.00 -1.53 -12.71
CA TYR A 102 1.00 -0.81 -13.51
C TYR A 102 1.14 0.68 -13.27
N ARG A 103 0.96 1.45 -14.33
CA ARG A 103 0.91 2.90 -14.28
C ARG A 103 -0.05 3.42 -15.34
N HIS A 104 -1.05 4.17 -14.90
CA HIS A 104 -2.00 4.85 -15.76
C HIS A 104 -1.65 6.33 -15.81
N GLU A 105 -1.37 6.83 -16.99
CA GLU A 105 -1.12 8.25 -17.25
C GLU A 105 -2.17 8.80 -18.21
N GLY A 106 -2.45 10.08 -18.08
CA GLY A 106 -3.43 10.79 -18.89
C GLY A 106 -4.76 10.98 -18.19
N ALA A 107 -5.38 12.12 -18.47
CA ALA A 107 -6.66 12.52 -17.91
C ALA A 107 -7.83 12.07 -18.80
N ASN A 108 -9.00 11.89 -18.19
CA ASN A 108 -10.24 11.46 -18.84
C ASN A 108 -10.17 10.10 -19.54
N LEU A 109 -9.30 9.23 -19.03
CA LEU A 109 -9.19 7.84 -19.49
C LEU A 109 -9.71 6.91 -18.40
N PHE A 110 -10.72 6.13 -18.74
CA PHE A 110 -11.35 5.18 -17.83
C PHE A 110 -10.99 3.76 -18.30
N THR A 111 -10.11 3.11 -17.56
CA THR A 111 -9.64 1.76 -17.90
C THR A 111 -9.74 0.86 -16.68
N SER A 112 -9.81 -0.44 -16.92
CA SER A 112 -9.60 -1.46 -15.91
C SER A 112 -8.44 -2.34 -16.34
N GLN A 113 -7.61 -2.76 -15.39
CA GLN A 113 -6.46 -3.59 -15.65
C GLN A 113 -6.35 -4.68 -14.59
N ILE A 114 -6.04 -5.89 -15.03
CA ILE A 114 -5.68 -6.99 -14.13
C ILE A 114 -4.17 -6.98 -13.99
N VAL A 115 -3.69 -6.93 -12.75
CA VAL A 115 -2.25 -6.98 -12.45
C VAL A 115 -1.95 -8.13 -11.51
N GLU A 116 -0.79 -8.76 -11.69
CA GLU A 116 -0.32 -9.81 -10.81
C GLU A 116 0.61 -9.21 -9.75
N LEU A 117 0.27 -9.40 -8.47
CA LEU A 117 1.11 -9.02 -7.34
C LEU A 117 1.88 -10.24 -6.83
N PRO A 118 3.21 -10.16 -6.71
CA PRO A 118 4.04 -11.27 -6.27
C PRO A 118 4.02 -11.43 -4.74
N VAL A 119 2.86 -11.79 -4.16
CA VAL A 119 2.63 -11.82 -2.71
C VAL A 119 3.59 -12.75 -1.98
N LYS A 120 3.74 -13.99 -2.44
CA LYS A 120 4.59 -15.00 -1.77
C LYS A 120 6.05 -14.55 -1.70
N SER A 121 6.64 -14.17 -2.83
CA SER A 121 8.03 -13.72 -2.87
C SER A 121 8.26 -12.43 -2.09
N PHE A 122 7.24 -11.56 -1.99
CA PHE A 122 7.33 -10.35 -1.19
C PHE A 122 7.24 -10.65 0.32
N LYS A 123 6.34 -11.54 0.75
CA LYS A 123 6.30 -12.03 2.14
C LYS A 123 7.65 -12.63 2.57
N GLU A 124 8.29 -13.43 1.71
CA GLU A 124 9.63 -13.97 1.98
C GLU A 124 10.69 -12.87 2.12
N SER A 125 10.64 -11.85 1.26
CA SER A 125 11.54 -10.69 1.35
C SER A 125 11.37 -9.93 2.67
N GLN A 126 10.15 -9.78 3.17
CA GLN A 126 9.86 -9.16 4.45
C GLN A 126 10.45 -9.94 5.64
N LYS A 127 10.40 -11.29 5.59
CA LYS A 127 10.95 -12.15 6.65
C LYS A 127 12.48 -12.12 6.69
N VAL A 128 13.12 -12.21 5.53
CA VAL A 128 14.59 -12.39 5.44
C VAL A 128 15.32 -11.05 5.58
N LYS A 129 14.62 -9.92 5.44
CA LYS A 129 15.16 -8.55 5.41
C LYS A 129 16.22 -8.30 4.32
N GLU A 130 16.62 -9.34 3.60
CA GLU A 130 17.54 -9.30 2.47
C GLU A 130 16.78 -9.39 1.16
N GLY A 131 17.19 -8.56 0.22
CA GLY A 131 16.49 -8.40 -1.03
C GLY A 131 16.65 -9.55 -2.02
N LYS A 132 15.85 -10.60 -1.90
CA LYS A 132 15.71 -11.60 -2.98
C LYS A 132 14.93 -10.98 -4.15
N GLY A 133 15.58 -10.09 -4.93
CA GLY A 133 14.96 -9.34 -6.02
C GLY A 133 14.06 -8.17 -5.58
N TYR A 134 14.13 -7.79 -4.32
CA TYR A 134 13.51 -6.60 -3.72
C TYR A 134 14.56 -5.71 -3.07
N LYS A 135 14.24 -4.45 -2.85
CA LYS A 135 15.08 -3.57 -2.03
C LYS A 135 15.15 -4.13 -0.60
N ALA A 136 16.30 -3.96 0.05
CA ALA A 136 16.45 -4.32 1.45
C ALA A 136 15.40 -3.58 2.31
N ALA A 137 14.95 -4.23 3.37
CA ALA A 137 14.06 -3.62 4.35
C ALA A 137 14.73 -2.39 4.99
N PRO A 138 13.93 -1.38 5.40
CA PRO A 138 14.49 -0.21 6.09
C PRO A 138 15.10 -0.61 7.44
N PRO A 139 16.01 0.22 8.00
CA PRO A 139 16.53 0.01 9.34
C PRO A 139 15.40 -0.21 10.36
N GLU A 140 15.65 -1.06 11.34
CA GLU A 140 14.67 -1.38 12.40
C GLU A 140 13.32 -1.89 11.88
N TYR A 141 13.33 -2.53 10.69
CA TYR A 141 12.13 -3.20 10.19
C TYR A 141 11.91 -4.49 10.95
N GLU A 142 10.75 -4.62 11.55
CA GLU A 142 10.28 -5.83 12.19
C GLU A 142 8.94 -6.24 11.58
N LEU A 143 8.84 -7.51 11.20
CA LEU A 143 7.57 -8.08 10.78
C LEU A 143 6.73 -8.32 12.02
N TYR A 144 5.55 -7.73 12.07
CA TYR A 144 4.61 -7.97 13.15
C TYR A 144 4.02 -9.36 12.99
N ASP A 145 4.33 -10.23 13.94
CA ASP A 145 3.73 -11.55 14.05
C ASP A 145 2.53 -11.42 15.01
N ASP A 146 1.32 -11.45 14.48
CA ASP A 146 0.13 -11.63 15.28
C ASP A 146 0.22 -13.09 15.75
N GLY A 147 0.94 -13.34 16.84
CA GLY A 147 1.19 -14.69 17.33
C GLY A 147 -0.06 -15.55 17.14
N GLU A 148 0.08 -16.64 16.42
CA GLU A 148 -0.98 -17.62 16.27
C GLU A 148 -1.62 -17.81 17.64
N ASP A 149 -2.91 -17.53 17.74
CA ASP A 149 -3.73 -17.85 18.91
C ASP A 149 -3.49 -19.32 19.26
N LYS A 150 -2.53 -19.57 20.18
CA LYS A 150 -2.26 -20.91 20.72
C LYS A 150 -3.33 -21.37 21.70
N ASP A 151 -4.45 -20.66 21.77
CA ASP A 151 -5.54 -20.94 22.71
C ASP A 151 -6.83 -21.43 22.04
N SER A 152 -6.72 -22.26 20.99
CA SER A 152 -7.86 -23.05 20.54
C SER A 152 -7.57 -24.56 20.67
N LYS A 153 -7.25 -24.99 21.89
CA LYS A 153 -7.32 -26.37 22.30
C LYS A 153 -7.86 -26.37 23.72
N ASP A 154 -9.19 -26.42 23.82
CA ASP A 154 -9.92 -27.14 24.83
C ASP A 154 -11.35 -27.43 24.33
#